data_e453548beecd4bacd93e5a2cdb9e1e16
#
_entry.id   e453548beecd4bacd93e5a2cdb9e1e16
#
_cell.length_a   1.000
_cell.length_b   1.000
_cell.length_c   1.000
_cell.angle_alpha   90.00
_cell.angle_beta   90.00
_cell.angle_gamma   90.00
#
_symmetry.space_group_name_H-M   'P 1'
#
loop_
_entity.id
_entity.type
_entity.pdbx_description
1 polymer ?
#
loop_
_entity_poly.entity_id
_entity_poly.type
_entity_poly.pdbx_seq_one_letter_code
_entity_poly.pdbx_strand_id
1 'polypeptide(L)'
;MKRLVIVPLLALAACVQPKPLPVLGQLTEFQLTAQTGQPFDSRSLDGHVWVADFVYTTCDGPCPMMSSQMHLVQTQTAETPDVKLVSFTVDPAHDTPPVLAAYAKHFQYDPARWHFLTGDPARLNDLGLNGFKLNGVDGSLSHSTRFVLVDGARRIRGYYTTSEDGFLRRLVHDVRQLEREKP
;
A
#
# COMPACT_ATOMS: atom_id res chain seq x y z
N MET A 1 17.32 23.73 63.99
CA MET A 1 16.90 24.10 62.63
C MET A 1 17.27 22.92 61.70
N LYS A 2 16.29 22.04 61.36
CA LYS A 2 16.51 20.88 60.47
C LYS A 2 16.28 21.33 59.04
N ARG A 3 17.31 21.30 58.21
CA ARG A 3 17.21 21.59 56.76
C ARG A 3 16.63 20.38 56.04
N LEU A 4 15.42 20.52 55.51
CA LEU A 4 14.78 19.53 54.67
C LEU A 4 15.41 19.59 53.29
N VAL A 5 16.13 18.52 52.90
CA VAL A 5 16.71 18.39 51.56
C VAL A 5 15.63 17.74 50.68
N ILE A 6 15.03 18.49 49.76
CA ILE A 6 14.11 17.98 48.75
C ILE A 6 14.98 17.47 47.61
N VAL A 7 15.02 16.14 47.42
CA VAL A 7 15.63 15.51 46.25
C VAL A 7 14.57 15.48 45.13
N PRO A 8 14.79 16.10 43.96
CA PRO A 8 13.86 16.02 42.86
C PRO A 8 13.92 14.60 42.27
N LEU A 9 12.79 13.93 42.28
CA LEU A 9 12.60 12.64 41.61
C LEU A 9 12.46 12.90 40.10
N LEU A 10 13.57 12.73 39.35
CA LEU A 10 13.53 12.74 37.88
C LEU A 10 12.81 11.49 37.41
N ALA A 11 11.54 11.63 36.98
CA ALA A 11 10.79 10.58 36.31
C ALA A 11 11.39 10.41 34.90
N LEU A 12 12.20 9.36 34.70
CA LEU A 12 12.56 8.88 33.36
C LEU A 12 11.29 8.36 32.69
N ALA A 13 10.71 9.16 31.81
CA ALA A 13 9.68 8.66 30.86
C ALA A 13 10.39 7.69 29.90
N ALA A 14 10.29 6.39 30.16
CA ALA A 14 10.72 5.37 29.23
C ALA A 14 9.84 5.49 27.97
N CYS A 15 10.39 6.03 26.87
CA CYS A 15 9.76 5.98 25.57
C CYS A 15 9.63 4.50 25.17
N VAL A 16 8.42 3.94 25.31
CA VAL A 16 8.12 2.62 24.78
C VAL A 16 8.19 2.72 23.26
N GLN A 17 9.28 2.23 22.69
CA GLN A 17 9.43 2.13 21.23
C GLN A 17 8.38 1.15 20.70
N PRO A 18 7.59 1.51 19.68
CA PRO A 18 6.65 0.58 19.08
C PRO A 18 7.40 -0.63 18.54
N LYS A 19 6.83 -1.82 18.71
CA LYS A 19 7.43 -3.05 18.18
C LYS A 19 7.53 -2.95 16.66
N PRO A 20 8.70 -3.23 16.05
CA PRO A 20 8.85 -3.23 14.60
C PRO A 20 7.84 -4.17 13.92
N LEU A 21 7.30 -3.76 12.78
CA LEU A 21 6.41 -4.61 11.99
C LEU A 21 7.19 -5.82 11.44
N PRO A 22 6.55 -6.99 11.33
CA PRO A 22 7.19 -8.20 10.81
C PRO A 22 7.60 -8.02 9.34
N VAL A 23 8.55 -8.84 8.87
CA VAL A 23 8.82 -9.05 7.45
C VAL A 23 8.14 -10.33 7.02
N LEU A 24 7.14 -10.23 6.14
CA LEU A 24 6.29 -11.34 5.71
C LEU A 24 6.66 -11.87 4.33
N GLY A 25 7.45 -11.11 3.57
CA GLY A 25 7.90 -11.46 2.23
C GLY A 25 8.81 -10.40 1.66
N GLN A 26 9.36 -10.68 0.48
CA GLN A 26 10.24 -9.80 -0.28
C GLN A 26 9.77 -9.78 -1.74
N LEU A 27 9.52 -8.59 -2.26
CA LEU A 27 9.17 -8.41 -3.68
C LEU A 27 10.45 -8.29 -4.52
N THR A 28 10.42 -8.91 -5.69
CA THR A 28 11.41 -8.68 -6.74
C THR A 28 11.07 -7.43 -7.54
N GLU A 29 12.02 -6.93 -8.32
CA GLU A 29 11.76 -5.84 -9.26
C GLU A 29 10.77 -6.27 -10.35
N PHE A 30 9.93 -5.31 -10.73
CA PHE A 30 8.98 -5.49 -11.82
C PHE A 30 8.90 -4.24 -12.71
N GLN A 31 8.51 -4.46 -13.95
CA GLN A 31 8.20 -3.40 -14.89
C GLN A 31 6.81 -3.66 -15.48
N LEU A 32 5.96 -2.65 -15.41
CA LEU A 32 4.59 -2.66 -15.91
C LEU A 32 4.30 -1.36 -16.66
N THR A 33 3.05 -1.15 -17.06
CA THR A 33 2.60 0.07 -17.73
C THR A 33 1.65 0.83 -16.79
N ALA A 34 1.92 2.09 -16.56
CA ALA A 34 1.05 2.94 -15.75
C ALA A 34 -0.19 3.40 -16.54
N GLN A 35 -1.21 3.88 -15.83
CA GLN A 35 -2.42 4.50 -16.40
C GLN A 35 -2.12 5.67 -17.36
N THR A 36 -0.94 6.24 -17.32
CA THR A 36 -0.47 7.28 -18.23
C THR A 36 0.01 6.74 -19.59
N GLY A 37 0.09 5.41 -19.74
CA GLY A 37 0.68 4.74 -20.89
C GLY A 37 2.21 4.68 -20.85
N GLN A 38 2.85 5.22 -19.82
CA GLN A 38 4.30 5.20 -19.67
C GLN A 38 4.77 3.93 -18.95
N PRO A 39 5.98 3.46 -19.24
CA PRO A 39 6.60 2.39 -18.44
C PRO A 39 6.69 2.80 -16.97
N PHE A 40 6.36 1.86 -16.08
CA PHE A 40 6.51 1.99 -14.65
C PHE A 40 7.54 0.99 -14.15
N ASP A 41 8.61 1.47 -13.58
CA ASP A 41 9.66 0.67 -12.97
C ASP A 41 9.49 0.68 -11.45
N SER A 42 9.38 -0.50 -10.84
CA SER A 42 9.23 -0.65 -9.39
C SER A 42 10.34 -0.02 -8.56
N ARG A 43 11.52 0.22 -9.15
CA ARG A 43 12.63 0.94 -8.50
C ARG A 43 12.27 2.38 -8.14
N SER A 44 11.25 2.95 -8.80
CA SER A 44 10.71 4.26 -8.40
C SER A 44 10.00 4.25 -7.03
N LEU A 45 9.72 3.07 -6.48
CA LEU A 45 9.17 2.88 -5.14
C LEU A 45 10.26 2.63 -4.08
N ASP A 46 11.52 2.47 -4.46
CA ASP A 46 12.61 2.22 -3.52
C ASP A 46 12.78 3.45 -2.59
N GLY A 47 12.95 3.20 -1.32
CA GLY A 47 12.99 4.24 -0.29
C GLY A 47 11.60 4.75 0.14
N HIS A 48 10.51 4.39 -0.54
CA HIS A 48 9.15 4.78 -0.20
C HIS A 48 8.39 3.67 0.52
N VAL A 49 7.59 4.02 1.51
CA VAL A 49 6.53 3.14 2.01
C VAL A 49 5.37 3.20 1.03
N TRP A 50 4.79 2.06 0.70
CA TRP A 50 3.67 2.03 -0.23
C TRP A 50 2.65 0.96 0.10
N VAL A 51 1.42 1.20 -0.38
CA VAL A 51 0.28 0.30 -0.20
C VAL A 51 -0.16 -0.22 -1.55
N ALA A 52 -0.36 -1.53 -1.66
CA ALA A 52 -0.80 -2.20 -2.87
C ALA A 52 -2.19 -2.81 -2.70
N ASP A 53 -2.95 -2.85 -3.80
CA ASP A 53 -4.15 -3.67 -3.96
C ASP A 53 -4.27 -4.20 -5.40
N PHE A 54 -5.19 -5.16 -5.59
CA PHE A 54 -5.54 -5.73 -6.89
C PHE A 54 -7.01 -5.47 -7.17
N VAL A 55 -7.31 -4.86 -8.33
CA VAL A 55 -8.65 -4.43 -8.73
C VAL A 55 -8.86 -4.68 -10.23
N TYR A 56 -10.09 -4.52 -10.72
CA TYR A 56 -10.39 -4.37 -12.13
C TYR A 56 -11.57 -3.43 -12.33
N THR A 57 -11.62 -2.76 -13.50
CA THR A 57 -12.49 -1.61 -13.70
C THR A 57 -13.95 -1.95 -13.93
N THR A 58 -14.24 -3.17 -14.38
CA THR A 58 -15.61 -3.67 -14.65
C THR A 58 -16.21 -4.44 -13.46
N CYS A 59 -15.58 -4.37 -12.28
CA CYS A 59 -16.05 -5.06 -11.09
C CYS A 59 -17.30 -4.39 -10.51
N ASP A 60 -18.41 -5.12 -10.44
CA ASP A 60 -19.64 -4.68 -9.75
C ASP A 60 -19.64 -5.02 -8.24
N GLY A 61 -18.55 -5.58 -7.74
CA GLY A 61 -18.40 -6.09 -6.38
C GLY A 61 -17.47 -5.26 -5.50
N PRO A 62 -16.39 -5.86 -4.96
CA PRO A 62 -15.55 -5.22 -3.94
C PRO A 62 -14.63 -4.10 -4.46
N CYS A 63 -14.27 -4.07 -5.76
CA CYS A 63 -13.26 -3.14 -6.27
C CYS A 63 -13.60 -1.66 -6.07
N PRO A 64 -14.84 -1.18 -6.35
CA PRO A 64 -15.19 0.22 -6.08
C PRO A 64 -15.04 0.59 -4.60
N MET A 65 -15.38 -0.33 -3.70
CA MET A 65 -15.20 -0.13 -2.25
C MET A 65 -13.70 -0.09 -1.90
N MET A 66 -12.89 -1.01 -2.44
CA MET A 66 -11.44 -1.02 -2.22
C MET A 66 -10.79 0.26 -2.72
N SER A 67 -11.13 0.72 -3.93
CA SER A 67 -10.60 1.98 -4.46
C SER A 67 -11.04 3.20 -3.63
N SER A 68 -12.27 3.22 -3.11
CA SER A 68 -12.71 4.25 -2.16
C SER A 68 -11.91 4.19 -0.85
N GLN A 69 -11.59 3.00 -0.36
CA GLN A 69 -10.75 2.82 0.83
C GLN A 69 -9.29 3.22 0.57
N MET A 70 -8.75 2.95 -0.63
CA MET A 70 -7.43 3.42 -1.03
C MET A 70 -7.38 4.96 -1.09
N HIS A 71 -8.45 5.62 -1.58
CA HIS A 71 -8.59 7.08 -1.48
C HIS A 71 -8.57 7.56 -0.02
N LEU A 72 -9.20 6.82 0.92
CA LEU A 72 -9.09 7.15 2.35
C LEU A 72 -7.66 6.97 2.88
N VAL A 73 -6.91 5.96 2.42
CA VAL A 73 -5.48 5.86 2.75
C VAL A 73 -4.73 7.09 2.23
N GLN A 74 -4.96 7.48 0.96
CA GLN A 74 -4.35 8.67 0.35
C GLN A 74 -4.60 9.93 1.20
N THR A 75 -5.84 10.16 1.62
CA THR A 75 -6.21 11.36 2.39
C THR A 75 -5.71 11.32 3.82
N GLN A 76 -5.78 10.15 4.48
CA GLN A 76 -5.33 10.00 5.87
C GLN A 76 -3.80 9.94 6.01
N THR A 77 -3.06 9.86 4.91
CA THR A 77 -1.59 9.95 4.86
C THR A 77 -1.12 11.19 4.11
N ALA A 78 -1.92 12.24 4.05
CA ALA A 78 -1.58 13.48 3.34
C ALA A 78 -0.37 14.21 3.97
N GLU A 79 -0.16 14.06 5.28
CA GLU A 79 1.01 14.58 6.00
C GLU A 79 2.32 13.81 5.72
N THR A 80 2.23 12.66 5.06
CA THR A 80 3.36 11.85 4.61
C THR A 80 3.34 11.70 3.09
N PRO A 81 3.66 12.75 2.31
CA PRO A 81 3.49 12.77 0.85
C PRO A 81 4.37 11.76 0.11
N ASP A 82 5.40 11.23 0.76
CA ASP A 82 6.28 10.20 0.21
C ASP A 82 5.65 8.81 0.13
N VAL A 83 4.56 8.58 0.87
CA VAL A 83 3.80 7.33 0.80
C VAL A 83 3.18 7.17 -0.58
N LYS A 84 3.42 6.03 -1.25
CA LYS A 84 2.89 5.72 -2.57
C LYS A 84 1.76 4.69 -2.47
N LEU A 85 0.89 4.70 -3.46
CA LEU A 85 -0.24 3.80 -3.60
C LEU A 85 -0.17 3.15 -4.98
N VAL A 86 -0.40 1.85 -5.07
CA VAL A 86 -0.29 1.11 -6.33
C VAL A 86 -1.44 0.13 -6.44
N SER A 87 -2.30 0.34 -7.43
CA SER A 87 -3.37 -0.59 -7.78
C SER A 87 -2.99 -1.37 -9.03
N PHE A 88 -2.96 -2.69 -8.94
CA PHE A 88 -2.67 -3.59 -10.06
C PHE A 88 -3.98 -4.09 -10.65
N THR A 89 -4.10 -4.10 -11.99
CA THR A 89 -5.26 -4.74 -12.59
C THR A 89 -5.15 -6.26 -12.59
N VAL A 90 -6.29 -6.94 -12.42
CA VAL A 90 -6.41 -8.39 -12.66
C VAL A 90 -7.06 -8.71 -14.02
N ASP A 91 -7.48 -7.67 -14.77
CA ASP A 91 -8.04 -7.79 -16.13
C ASP A 91 -7.26 -6.93 -17.14
N PRO A 92 -5.98 -7.24 -17.41
CA PRO A 92 -5.17 -6.43 -18.31
C PRO A 92 -5.64 -6.42 -19.76
N ALA A 93 -6.50 -7.36 -20.16
CA ALA A 93 -7.09 -7.39 -21.48
C ALA A 93 -8.10 -6.24 -21.68
N HIS A 94 -8.88 -5.91 -20.67
CA HIS A 94 -9.85 -4.83 -20.68
C HIS A 94 -9.23 -3.53 -20.13
N ASP A 95 -8.50 -3.60 -19.05
CA ASP A 95 -7.97 -2.46 -18.29
C ASP A 95 -6.72 -1.86 -18.95
N THR A 96 -6.91 -1.30 -20.16
CA THR A 96 -5.88 -0.57 -20.86
C THR A 96 -5.52 0.74 -20.12
N PRO A 97 -4.36 1.36 -20.39
CA PRO A 97 -3.98 2.61 -19.72
C PRO A 97 -5.07 3.71 -19.76
N PRO A 98 -5.76 3.99 -20.90
CA PRO A 98 -6.85 4.96 -20.92
C PRO A 98 -8.03 4.57 -20.02
N VAL A 99 -8.37 3.28 -19.93
CA VAL A 99 -9.45 2.76 -19.08
C VAL A 99 -9.08 2.96 -17.60
N LEU A 100 -7.86 2.58 -17.22
CA LEU A 100 -7.33 2.81 -15.86
C LEU A 100 -7.25 4.31 -15.51
N ALA A 101 -6.87 5.17 -16.46
CA ALA A 101 -6.83 6.61 -16.24
C ALA A 101 -8.22 7.21 -15.98
N ALA A 102 -9.26 6.70 -16.66
CA ALA A 102 -10.64 7.10 -16.43
C ALA A 102 -11.14 6.62 -15.06
N TYR A 103 -10.84 5.36 -14.72
CA TYR A 103 -11.16 4.77 -13.42
C TYR A 103 -10.51 5.53 -12.26
N ALA A 104 -9.21 5.81 -12.35
CA ALA A 104 -8.46 6.55 -11.35
C ALA A 104 -9.09 7.92 -11.03
N LYS A 105 -9.52 8.67 -12.07
CA LYS A 105 -10.18 9.97 -11.91
C LYS A 105 -11.45 9.89 -11.08
N HIS A 106 -12.18 8.79 -11.19
CA HIS A 106 -13.42 8.56 -10.41
C HIS A 106 -13.17 8.57 -8.90
N PHE A 107 -11.99 8.11 -8.49
CA PHE A 107 -11.57 8.04 -7.08
C PHE A 107 -10.69 9.21 -6.64
N GLN A 108 -10.63 10.31 -7.41
CA GLN A 108 -9.87 11.52 -7.05
C GLN A 108 -8.41 11.20 -6.69
N TYR A 109 -7.78 10.33 -7.51
CA TYR A 109 -6.39 9.93 -7.27
C TYR A 109 -5.43 11.13 -7.39
N ASP A 110 -4.41 11.14 -6.56
CA ASP A 110 -3.26 12.04 -6.70
C ASP A 110 -2.23 11.37 -7.64
N PRO A 111 -1.99 11.90 -8.86
CA PRO A 111 -1.09 11.29 -9.83
C PRO A 111 0.37 11.24 -9.37
N ALA A 112 0.76 12.04 -8.38
CA ALA A 112 2.11 11.99 -7.80
C ALA A 112 2.28 10.85 -6.80
N ARG A 113 1.18 10.29 -6.29
CA ARG A 113 1.20 9.31 -5.21
C ARG A 113 0.56 7.98 -5.57
N TRP A 114 -0.49 7.96 -6.40
CA TRP A 114 -1.28 6.76 -6.68
C TRP A 114 -1.17 6.36 -8.15
N HIS A 115 -0.64 5.18 -8.40
CA HIS A 115 -0.45 4.60 -9.71
C HIS A 115 -1.37 3.40 -9.94
N PHE A 116 -1.96 3.32 -11.12
CA PHE A 116 -2.73 2.16 -11.58
C PHE A 116 -1.94 1.47 -12.68
N LEU A 117 -1.65 0.18 -12.49
CA LEU A 117 -0.72 -0.55 -13.32
C LEU A 117 -1.41 -1.69 -14.08
N THR A 118 -1.06 -1.80 -15.36
CA THR A 118 -1.42 -2.90 -16.25
C THR A 118 -0.17 -3.43 -16.95
N GLY A 119 -0.30 -4.54 -17.67
CA GLY A 119 0.84 -5.09 -18.40
C GLY A 119 0.60 -6.53 -18.87
N ASP A 120 1.69 -7.24 -19.09
CA ASP A 120 1.65 -8.64 -19.48
C ASP A 120 0.93 -9.50 -18.41
N PRO A 121 -0.10 -10.30 -18.81
CA PRO A 121 -0.88 -11.10 -17.87
C PRO A 121 -0.03 -12.10 -17.07
N ALA A 122 0.99 -12.70 -17.68
CA ALA A 122 1.84 -13.67 -16.99
C ALA A 122 2.69 -12.99 -15.91
N ARG A 123 3.17 -11.76 -16.17
CA ARG A 123 3.89 -10.96 -15.16
C ARG A 123 2.99 -10.53 -14.01
N LEU A 124 1.78 -10.07 -14.28
CA LEU A 124 0.80 -9.72 -13.27
C LEU A 124 0.43 -10.93 -12.41
N ASN A 125 0.23 -12.09 -13.06
CA ASN A 125 -0.03 -13.36 -12.38
C ASN A 125 1.12 -13.77 -11.45
N ASP A 126 2.35 -13.75 -11.93
CA ASP A 126 3.54 -14.07 -11.13
C ASP A 126 3.68 -13.11 -9.95
N LEU A 127 3.47 -11.82 -10.18
CA LEU A 127 3.53 -10.81 -9.14
C LEU A 127 2.45 -11.04 -8.06
N GLY A 128 1.22 -11.37 -8.45
CA GLY A 128 0.13 -11.67 -7.51
C GLY A 128 0.42 -12.93 -6.68
N LEU A 129 0.76 -14.05 -7.34
CA LEU A 129 0.97 -15.35 -6.69
C LEU A 129 2.29 -15.42 -5.93
N ASN A 130 3.39 -15.16 -6.61
CA ASN A 130 4.73 -15.40 -6.09
C ASN A 130 5.31 -14.17 -5.38
N GLY A 131 4.99 -12.97 -5.86
CA GLY A 131 5.39 -11.72 -5.24
C GLY A 131 4.58 -11.42 -3.99
N PHE A 132 3.33 -11.03 -4.17
CA PHE A 132 2.44 -10.60 -3.08
C PHE A 132 1.84 -11.74 -2.25
N LYS A 133 1.97 -13.00 -2.67
CA LYS A 133 1.37 -14.16 -1.99
C LYS A 133 -0.16 -14.04 -1.86
N LEU A 134 -0.79 -13.50 -2.89
CA LEU A 134 -2.22 -13.32 -3.03
C LEU A 134 -2.77 -14.23 -4.15
N ASN A 135 -3.94 -13.88 -4.70
CA ASN A 135 -4.52 -14.58 -5.85
C ASN A 135 -3.74 -14.25 -7.14
N GLY A 136 -3.74 -15.19 -8.08
CA GLY A 136 -3.18 -14.98 -9.41
C GLY A 136 -4.10 -14.15 -10.32
N VAL A 137 -3.52 -13.72 -11.44
CA VAL A 137 -4.21 -13.08 -12.57
C VAL A 137 -4.34 -14.13 -13.67
N ASP A 138 -5.34 -15.00 -13.56
CA ASP A 138 -5.53 -16.19 -14.41
C ASP A 138 -6.74 -16.09 -15.36
N GLY A 139 -7.34 -14.89 -15.43
CA GLY A 139 -8.55 -14.63 -16.22
C GLY A 139 -9.86 -14.98 -15.50
N SER A 140 -9.81 -15.54 -14.29
CA SER A 140 -11.02 -15.80 -13.49
C SER A 140 -11.61 -14.54 -12.86
N LEU A 141 -10.88 -13.42 -12.91
CA LEU A 141 -11.17 -12.15 -12.24
C LEU A 141 -11.35 -12.30 -10.72
N SER A 142 -10.96 -13.44 -10.17
CA SER A 142 -10.92 -13.66 -8.72
C SER A 142 -9.69 -12.98 -8.15
N HIS A 143 -9.90 -11.99 -7.30
CA HIS A 143 -8.79 -11.27 -6.68
C HIS A 143 -8.96 -11.18 -5.17
N SER A 144 -7.83 -10.93 -4.50
CA SER A 144 -7.79 -10.73 -3.06
C SER A 144 -8.43 -9.38 -2.68
N THR A 145 -9.21 -9.37 -1.61
CA THR A 145 -9.75 -8.14 -0.99
C THR A 145 -8.80 -7.59 0.09
N ARG A 146 -7.49 -7.73 -0.10
CA ARG A 146 -6.48 -7.29 0.86
C ARG A 146 -5.68 -6.11 0.33
N PHE A 147 -5.38 -5.19 1.24
CA PHE A 147 -4.29 -4.24 1.05
C PHE A 147 -2.98 -4.85 1.56
N VAL A 148 -1.89 -4.54 0.88
CA VAL A 148 -0.55 -4.99 1.25
C VAL A 148 0.32 -3.79 1.54
N LEU A 149 0.91 -3.75 2.72
CA LEU A 149 1.87 -2.71 3.12
C LEU A 149 3.28 -3.17 2.80
N VAL A 150 4.02 -2.34 2.08
CA VAL A 150 5.40 -2.61 1.65
C VAL A 150 6.30 -1.45 2.08
N ASP A 151 7.50 -1.77 2.56
CA ASP A 151 8.50 -0.77 2.92
C ASP A 151 9.43 -0.39 1.77
N GLY A 152 10.27 0.63 1.99
CA GLY A 152 11.20 1.14 1.00
C GLY A 152 12.32 0.18 0.55
N ALA A 153 12.45 -0.97 1.20
CA ALA A 153 13.32 -2.07 0.79
C ALA A 153 12.53 -3.19 0.08
N ARG A 154 11.30 -2.92 -0.36
CA ARG A 154 10.38 -3.87 -1.01
C ARG A 154 9.99 -5.07 -0.15
N ARG A 155 10.08 -4.96 1.19
CA ARG A 155 9.64 -6.01 2.11
C ARG A 155 8.16 -5.85 2.43
N ILE A 156 7.39 -6.93 2.35
CA ILE A 156 5.99 -6.97 2.77
C ILE A 156 5.96 -6.93 4.30
N ARG A 157 5.24 -5.95 4.84
CA ARG A 157 5.18 -5.68 6.28
C ARG A 157 3.79 -5.94 6.88
N GLY A 158 2.75 -6.07 6.06
CA GLY A 158 1.41 -6.38 6.53
C GLY A 158 0.43 -6.70 5.41
N TYR A 159 -0.60 -7.47 5.77
CA TYR A 159 -1.79 -7.73 4.96
C TYR A 159 -3.01 -7.27 5.75
N TYR A 160 -3.91 -6.54 5.10
CA TYR A 160 -5.09 -5.94 5.75
C TYR A 160 -6.34 -6.33 4.96
N THR A 161 -7.16 -7.20 5.53
CA THR A 161 -8.38 -7.68 4.89
C THR A 161 -9.49 -6.67 5.06
N THR A 162 -10.14 -6.28 3.96
CA THR A 162 -11.14 -5.20 3.94
C THR A 162 -12.41 -5.52 4.75
N SER A 163 -12.70 -6.79 5.00
CA SER A 163 -13.83 -7.23 5.83
C SER A 163 -13.54 -7.24 7.34
N GLU A 164 -12.30 -6.99 7.76
CA GLU A 164 -11.95 -6.94 9.18
C GLU A 164 -12.23 -5.55 9.77
N ASP A 165 -12.91 -5.50 10.91
CA ASP A 165 -13.19 -4.25 11.61
C ASP A 165 -11.90 -3.47 11.91
N GLY A 166 -11.90 -2.18 11.57
CA GLY A 166 -10.81 -1.27 11.86
C GLY A 166 -9.53 -1.51 11.05
N PHE A 167 -9.57 -2.32 9.97
CA PHE A 167 -8.40 -2.60 9.14
C PHE A 167 -7.76 -1.31 8.61
N LEU A 168 -8.57 -0.35 8.13
CA LEU A 168 -8.08 0.91 7.57
C LEU A 168 -7.28 1.72 8.61
N ARG A 169 -7.79 1.80 9.84
CA ARG A 169 -7.08 2.48 10.94
C ARG A 169 -5.75 1.80 11.27
N ARG A 170 -5.72 0.44 11.29
CA ARG A 170 -4.48 -0.32 11.47
C ARG A 170 -3.51 -0.07 10.33
N LEU A 171 -3.97 -0.16 9.08
CA LEU A 171 -3.14 0.10 7.90
C LEU A 171 -2.51 1.50 7.96
N VAL A 172 -3.30 2.55 8.18
CA VAL A 172 -2.81 3.93 8.25
C VAL A 172 -1.84 4.12 9.43
N HIS A 173 -2.11 3.50 10.58
CA HIS A 173 -1.20 3.51 11.73
C HIS A 173 0.16 2.90 11.36
N ASP A 174 0.16 1.73 10.71
CA ASP A 174 1.36 0.98 10.36
C ASP A 174 2.14 1.67 9.22
N VAL A 175 1.45 2.30 8.25
CA VAL A 175 2.07 3.19 7.26
C VAL A 175 2.87 4.30 7.96
N ARG A 176 2.24 5.00 8.92
CA ARG A 176 2.89 6.08 9.68
C ARG A 176 4.05 5.56 10.55
N GLN A 177 3.94 4.35 11.07
CA GLN A 177 5.04 3.73 11.80
C GLN A 177 6.25 3.51 10.89
N LEU A 178 6.07 2.92 9.70
CA LEU A 178 7.16 2.67 8.75
C LEU A 178 7.79 3.98 8.23
N GLU A 179 6.99 5.03 8.02
CA GLU A 179 7.52 6.35 7.64
C GLU A 179 8.46 6.94 8.69
N ARG A 180 8.18 6.71 9.98
CA ARG A 180 9.07 7.14 11.08
C ARG A 180 10.30 6.27 11.25
N GLU A 181 10.27 5.03 10.76
CA GLU A 181 11.40 4.08 10.80
C GLU A 181 12.38 4.26 9.62
N LYS A 182 12.07 5.13 8.66
CA LYS A 182 12.99 5.49 7.57
C LYS A 182 14.27 6.10 8.16
N PRO A 183 15.46 5.71 7.66
CA PRO A 183 16.73 6.26 8.12
C PRO A 183 16.88 7.74 7.81
#